data_49a9964ea40136e0ac0993f0aef6729c
#
_entry.id   49a9964ea40136e0ac0993f0aef6729c
#
_cell.length_a   1.000
_cell.length_b   1.000
_cell.length_c   1.000
_cell.angle_alpha   90.00
_cell.angle_beta   90.00
_cell.angle_gamma   90.00
#
_symmetry.space_group_name_H-M   'P 1'
#
loop_
_entity.id
_entity.type
_entity.pdbx_description
1 polymer ?
#
loop_
_entity_poly.entity_id
_entity_poly.type
_entity_poly.pdbx_seq_one_letter_code
_entity_poly.pdbx_strand_id
1 'polypeptide(L)'
;MKKRMILGWMLVAGMVPALAAEKIWLEDVDRSAMTCGYRTPLVARSVEGGLLSLGGKTYEHGLGTHAPSLLVVPLGGNALAFEATVGLDDEMKDRRQASVEFKVWADGRLAATSGCLARRTRTAQLKVDLAGVQVVALEVTDGGDGND
;
A
#
# COMPACT_ATOMS: atom_id res chain seq x y z
N MET A 1 -53.66 45.48 -6.52
CA MET A 1 -52.88 44.84 -5.44
C MET A 1 -52.18 43.58 -5.97
N LYS A 2 -50.89 43.65 -6.25
CA LYS A 2 -50.14 42.51 -6.69
C LYS A 2 -49.62 41.75 -5.47
N LYS A 3 -50.15 40.58 -5.19
CA LYS A 3 -49.61 39.70 -4.16
C LYS A 3 -48.28 39.13 -4.64
N ARG A 4 -47.18 39.54 -4.02
CA ARG A 4 -45.89 38.92 -4.17
C ARG A 4 -45.89 37.61 -3.36
N MET A 5 -45.88 36.47 -4.03
CA MET A 5 -45.63 35.17 -3.42
C MET A 5 -44.13 35.02 -3.27
N ILE A 6 -43.66 35.07 -2.02
CA ILE A 6 -42.25 34.75 -1.70
C ILE A 6 -42.19 33.23 -1.62
N LEU A 7 -41.63 32.58 -2.67
CA LEU A 7 -41.29 31.18 -2.62
C LEU A 7 -39.99 31.06 -1.80
N GLY A 8 -40.12 30.73 -0.51
CA GLY A 8 -38.98 30.39 0.31
C GLY A 8 -38.37 29.08 -0.20
N TRP A 9 -37.19 29.17 -0.80
CA TRP A 9 -36.36 28.03 -1.03
C TRP A 9 -35.80 27.58 0.32
N MET A 10 -36.42 26.58 0.90
CA MET A 10 -35.86 25.86 2.02
C MET A 10 -34.76 25.00 1.46
N LEU A 11 -33.50 25.48 1.58
CA LEU A 11 -32.31 24.67 1.33
C LEU A 11 -32.28 23.64 2.45
N VAL A 12 -32.86 22.48 2.21
CA VAL A 12 -32.57 21.29 3.01
C VAL A 12 -31.14 20.93 2.65
N ALA A 13 -30.18 21.44 3.42
CA ALA A 13 -28.86 20.90 3.43
C ALA A 13 -28.99 19.46 3.91
N GLY A 14 -29.25 18.54 2.99
CA GLY A 14 -29.09 17.13 3.22
C GLY A 14 -27.62 16.95 3.61
N MET A 15 -27.37 16.70 4.89
CA MET A 15 -26.13 16.10 5.32
C MET A 15 -26.09 14.74 4.60
N VAL A 16 -25.39 14.70 3.46
CA VAL A 16 -24.94 13.44 2.90
C VAL A 16 -24.04 12.88 4.01
N PRO A 17 -24.38 11.75 4.61
CA PRO A 17 -23.48 11.14 5.58
C PRO A 17 -22.15 10.98 4.84
N ALA A 18 -21.08 11.57 5.39
CA ALA A 18 -19.77 11.28 4.90
C ALA A 18 -19.63 9.75 5.00
N LEU A 19 -19.64 9.06 3.86
CA LEU A 19 -19.37 7.64 3.84
C LEU A 19 -17.99 7.51 4.49
N ALA A 20 -17.96 6.85 5.65
CA ALA A 20 -16.70 6.53 6.28
C ALA A 20 -15.89 5.72 5.27
N ALA A 21 -14.66 6.14 4.99
CA ALA A 21 -13.81 5.43 4.05
C ALA A 21 -13.64 3.99 4.57
N GLU A 22 -14.00 3.02 3.72
CA GLU A 22 -13.82 1.61 4.02
C GLU A 22 -12.33 1.28 3.92
N LYS A 23 -11.83 0.52 4.89
CA LYS A 23 -10.47 0.01 4.88
C LYS A 23 -10.44 -1.31 4.13
N ILE A 24 -9.64 -1.36 3.08
CA ILE A 24 -9.38 -2.57 2.29
C ILE A 24 -7.93 -2.99 2.57
N TRP A 25 -7.73 -4.27 2.89
CA TRP A 25 -6.41 -4.83 3.06
C TRP A 25 -5.80 -5.21 1.71
N LEU A 26 -4.46 -5.19 1.62
CA LEU A 26 -3.77 -5.51 0.39
C LEU A 26 -3.98 -6.97 -0.06
N GLU A 27 -4.26 -7.87 0.87
CA GLU A 27 -4.65 -9.25 0.58
C GLU A 27 -6.03 -9.40 -0.07
N ASP A 28 -6.88 -8.38 -0.01
CA ASP A 28 -8.23 -8.41 -0.58
C ASP A 28 -8.28 -7.90 -2.03
N VAL A 29 -7.19 -7.30 -2.53
CA VAL A 29 -7.11 -6.89 -3.93
C VAL A 29 -6.73 -8.05 -4.85
N ASP A 30 -7.02 -7.94 -6.14
CA ASP A 30 -6.58 -8.92 -7.13
C ASP A 30 -5.04 -8.91 -7.24
N ARG A 31 -4.43 -10.05 -6.95
CA ARG A 31 -2.98 -10.27 -7.00
C ARG A 31 -2.58 -11.29 -8.07
N SER A 32 -3.50 -11.71 -8.92
CA SER A 32 -3.26 -12.77 -9.92
C SER A 32 -2.09 -12.46 -10.85
N ALA A 33 -1.84 -11.18 -11.11
CA ALA A 33 -0.74 -10.70 -11.95
C ALA A 33 0.49 -10.20 -11.14
N MET A 34 0.50 -10.38 -9.82
CA MET A 34 1.65 -9.98 -9.00
C MET A 34 2.88 -10.80 -9.34
N THR A 35 4.00 -10.13 -9.55
CA THR A 35 5.29 -10.79 -9.75
C THR A 35 6.05 -10.92 -8.42
N CYS A 36 6.95 -11.91 -8.35
CA CYS A 36 7.80 -12.13 -7.20
C CYS A 36 9.12 -12.75 -7.67
N GLY A 37 10.24 -12.25 -7.19
CA GLY A 37 11.57 -12.70 -7.62
C GLY A 37 11.90 -14.10 -7.17
N TYR A 38 11.28 -14.57 -6.10
CA TYR A 38 11.46 -15.90 -5.56
C TYR A 38 10.16 -16.41 -4.94
N ARG A 39 9.75 -17.63 -5.26
CA ARG A 39 8.49 -18.25 -4.82
C ARG A 39 7.25 -17.44 -5.24
N THR A 40 6.20 -17.50 -4.44
CA THR A 40 4.96 -16.75 -4.63
C THR A 40 4.67 -15.88 -3.42
N PRO A 41 4.08 -14.70 -3.61
CA PRO A 41 3.68 -13.87 -2.49
C PRO A 41 2.70 -14.60 -1.58
N LEU A 42 2.87 -14.45 -0.27
CA LEU A 42 2.00 -15.07 0.74
C LEU A 42 1.26 -14.01 1.56
N VAL A 43 0.00 -14.32 1.88
CA VAL A 43 -0.85 -13.49 2.73
C VAL A 43 -0.51 -13.71 4.19
N ALA A 44 -0.28 -12.64 4.94
CA ALA A 44 0.03 -12.63 6.37
C ALA A 44 1.19 -13.56 6.76
N ARG A 45 2.05 -13.85 5.82
CA ARG A 45 3.22 -14.72 5.97
C ARG A 45 4.41 -14.12 5.25
N SER A 46 5.62 -14.40 5.77
CA SER A 46 6.84 -14.16 5.02
C SER A 46 6.89 -15.03 3.77
N VAL A 47 7.73 -14.70 2.81
CA VAL A 47 7.87 -15.49 1.58
C VAL A 47 8.33 -16.94 1.85
N GLU A 48 8.99 -17.19 2.96
CA GLU A 48 9.38 -18.54 3.43
C GLU A 48 8.26 -19.25 4.20
N GLY A 49 7.14 -18.58 4.48
CA GLY A 49 5.96 -19.17 5.14
C GLY A 49 5.92 -18.97 6.65
N GLY A 50 6.89 -18.27 7.24
CA GLY A 50 6.88 -17.86 8.64
C GLY A 50 5.80 -16.80 8.95
N LEU A 51 5.70 -16.38 10.20
CA LEU A 51 4.87 -15.22 10.56
C LEU A 51 5.46 -13.97 9.92
N LEU A 52 4.59 -13.12 9.37
CA LEU A 52 5.01 -11.81 8.87
C LEU A 52 5.47 -10.96 10.06
N SER A 53 6.75 -10.62 10.11
CA SER A 53 7.36 -9.97 11.26
C SER A 53 8.39 -8.91 10.85
N LEU A 54 8.24 -7.70 11.38
CA LEU A 54 9.14 -6.59 11.13
C LEU A 54 9.60 -5.98 12.46
N GLY A 55 10.91 -6.04 12.74
CA GLY A 55 11.48 -5.47 13.95
C GLY A 55 10.94 -6.06 15.25
N GLY A 56 10.62 -7.36 15.25
CA GLY A 56 10.06 -8.09 16.38
C GLY A 56 8.54 -7.95 16.54
N LYS A 57 7.87 -7.19 15.67
CA LYS A 57 6.42 -7.06 15.66
C LYS A 57 5.82 -7.93 14.57
N THR A 58 4.86 -8.79 14.94
CA THR A 58 4.10 -9.61 13.99
C THR A 58 2.90 -8.87 13.43
N TYR A 59 2.50 -9.24 12.20
CA TYR A 59 1.39 -8.64 11.48
C TYR A 59 0.43 -9.72 10.99
N GLU A 60 -0.86 -9.52 11.24
CA GLU A 60 -1.93 -10.43 10.80
C GLU A 60 -2.40 -10.14 9.37
N HIS A 61 -2.11 -8.94 8.86
CA HIS A 61 -2.45 -8.46 7.53
C HIS A 61 -1.20 -8.02 6.79
N GLY A 62 -1.17 -8.27 5.49
CA GLY A 62 -0.09 -7.86 4.62
C GLY A 62 0.37 -8.97 3.69
N LEU A 63 1.38 -8.66 2.90
CA LEU A 63 1.97 -9.57 1.92
C LEU A 63 3.47 -9.74 2.19
N GLY A 64 3.90 -10.99 2.29
CA GLY A 64 5.31 -11.34 2.17
C GLY A 64 5.67 -11.59 0.71
N THR A 65 6.70 -10.95 0.22
CA THR A 65 7.18 -11.08 -1.16
C THR A 65 8.70 -11.02 -1.18
N HIS A 66 9.30 -11.34 -2.32
CA HIS A 66 10.73 -11.29 -2.57
C HIS A 66 11.02 -10.35 -3.75
N ALA A 67 12.05 -9.53 -3.62
CA ALA A 67 12.47 -8.65 -4.70
C ALA A 67 13.06 -9.44 -5.90
N PRO A 68 12.89 -8.99 -7.12
CA PRO A 68 12.02 -7.90 -7.52
C PRO A 68 10.54 -8.31 -7.50
N SER A 69 9.67 -7.42 -7.06
CA SER A 69 8.24 -7.71 -6.98
C SER A 69 7.43 -6.49 -7.44
N LEU A 70 6.33 -6.75 -8.13
CA LEU A 70 5.42 -5.71 -8.62
C LEU A 70 3.98 -6.16 -8.49
N LEU A 71 3.17 -5.33 -7.84
CA LEU A 71 1.72 -5.45 -7.79
C LEU A 71 1.08 -4.20 -8.37
N VAL A 72 0.25 -4.34 -9.39
CA VAL A 72 -0.50 -3.24 -10.01
C VAL A 72 -1.96 -3.38 -9.64
N VAL A 73 -2.53 -2.32 -9.07
CA VAL A 73 -3.92 -2.28 -8.61
C VAL A 73 -4.68 -1.17 -9.31
N PRO A 74 -5.68 -1.50 -10.14
CA PRO A 74 -6.58 -0.50 -10.70
C PRO A 74 -7.49 0.05 -9.59
N LEU A 75 -7.52 1.36 -9.41
CA LEU A 75 -8.32 2.05 -8.40
C LEU A 75 -9.54 2.74 -9.00
N GLY A 76 -9.48 3.16 -10.27
CA GLY A 76 -10.55 3.89 -10.94
C GLY A 76 -10.93 5.21 -10.26
N GLY A 77 -9.99 5.82 -9.52
CA GLY A 77 -10.22 7.06 -8.79
C GLY A 77 -11.01 6.90 -7.47
N ASN A 78 -11.26 5.66 -7.02
CA ASN A 78 -12.11 5.38 -5.86
C ASN A 78 -11.37 5.23 -4.53
N ALA A 79 -10.02 5.26 -4.53
CA ALA A 79 -9.23 5.22 -3.31
C ALA A 79 -8.91 6.62 -2.81
N LEU A 80 -8.79 6.78 -1.50
CA LEU A 80 -8.42 8.05 -0.86
C LEU A 80 -6.95 8.06 -0.45
N ALA A 81 -6.44 6.97 0.11
CA ALA A 81 -5.09 6.90 0.61
C ALA A 81 -4.56 5.46 0.60
N PHE A 82 -3.25 5.34 0.54
CA PHE A 82 -2.51 4.11 0.83
C PHE A 82 -1.61 4.34 2.04
N GLU A 83 -1.66 3.42 2.98
CA GLU A 83 -0.78 3.41 4.15
C GLU A 83 -0.22 2.00 4.35
N ALA A 84 1.09 1.89 4.55
CA ALA A 84 1.73 0.63 4.83
C ALA A 84 2.96 0.79 5.74
N THR A 85 3.18 -0.22 6.58
CA THR A 85 4.49 -0.50 7.16
C THR A 85 5.20 -1.48 6.25
N VAL A 86 6.38 -1.12 5.76
CA VAL A 86 7.20 -1.94 4.87
C VAL A 86 8.54 -2.25 5.51
N GLY A 87 9.18 -3.33 5.13
CA GLY A 87 10.48 -3.66 5.69
C GLY A 87 11.01 -5.03 5.29
N LEU A 88 12.24 -5.29 5.72
CA LEU A 88 12.85 -6.62 5.69
C LEU A 88 12.25 -7.48 6.79
N ASP A 89 11.69 -8.62 6.44
CA ASP A 89 11.15 -9.57 7.40
C ASP A 89 12.25 -10.03 8.38
N ASP A 90 11.85 -10.33 9.62
CA ASP A 90 12.79 -10.74 10.66
C ASP A 90 13.47 -12.09 10.37
N GLU A 91 12.92 -12.90 9.45
CA GLU A 91 13.61 -14.10 8.95
C GLU A 91 14.93 -13.76 8.26
N MET A 92 15.07 -12.53 7.74
CA MET A 92 16.29 -12.02 7.10
C MET A 92 17.29 -11.37 8.08
N LYS A 93 17.03 -11.41 9.41
CA LYS A 93 17.86 -10.71 10.43
C LYS A 93 19.34 -11.09 10.41
N ASP A 94 19.64 -12.33 10.04
CA ASP A 94 21.01 -12.87 10.03
C ASP A 94 21.69 -12.71 8.64
N ARG A 95 20.93 -12.25 7.62
CA ARG A 95 21.45 -11.97 6.28
C ARG A 95 22.04 -10.56 6.23
N ARG A 96 23.37 -10.48 6.24
CA ARG A 96 24.08 -9.18 6.32
C ARG A 96 23.94 -8.32 5.06
N GLN A 97 23.66 -8.92 3.93
CA GLN A 97 23.62 -8.29 2.62
C GLN A 97 22.19 -8.04 2.12
N ALA A 98 21.16 -8.45 2.86
CA ALA A 98 19.79 -8.20 2.46
C ALA A 98 19.48 -6.69 2.49
N SER A 99 19.01 -6.17 1.37
CA SER A 99 18.51 -4.81 1.24
C SER A 99 17.34 -4.73 0.27
N VAL A 100 16.36 -3.91 0.56
CA VAL A 100 15.19 -3.71 -0.29
C VAL A 100 14.81 -2.25 -0.35
N GLU A 101 14.16 -1.84 -1.42
CA GLU A 101 13.50 -0.56 -1.53
C GLU A 101 12.06 -0.75 -1.97
N PHE A 102 11.13 -0.17 -1.21
CA PHE A 102 9.70 -0.17 -1.54
C PHE A 102 9.33 1.15 -2.20
N LYS A 103 8.60 1.07 -3.31
CA LYS A 103 8.15 2.21 -4.09
C LYS A 103 6.65 2.14 -4.33
N VAL A 104 6.00 3.28 -4.23
CA VAL A 104 4.59 3.45 -4.57
C VAL A 104 4.51 4.40 -5.77
N TRP A 105 3.94 3.91 -6.86
CA TRP A 105 3.72 4.67 -8.09
C TRP A 105 2.23 4.96 -8.22
N ALA A 106 1.88 6.24 -8.40
CA ALA A 106 0.51 6.68 -8.66
C ALA A 106 0.43 7.24 -10.08
N ASP A 107 -0.37 6.60 -10.93
CA ASP A 107 -0.51 6.97 -12.35
C ASP A 107 0.86 7.13 -13.05
N GLY A 108 1.80 6.22 -12.78
CA GLY A 108 3.14 6.21 -13.37
C GLY A 108 4.13 7.23 -12.79
N ARG A 109 3.77 7.94 -11.72
CA ARG A 109 4.66 8.86 -11.01
C ARG A 109 5.06 8.27 -9.66
N LEU A 110 6.32 8.35 -9.30
CA LEU A 110 6.78 7.95 -7.98
C LEU A 110 6.15 8.85 -6.92
N ALA A 111 5.27 8.27 -6.09
CA ALA A 111 4.53 8.96 -5.05
C ALA A 111 5.18 8.82 -3.68
N ALA A 112 5.80 7.68 -3.39
CA ALA A 112 6.54 7.45 -2.16
C ALA A 112 7.61 6.37 -2.35
N THR A 113 8.65 6.44 -1.54
CA THR A 113 9.70 5.43 -1.44
C THR A 113 10.13 5.26 0.01
N SER A 114 10.49 4.03 0.39
CA SER A 114 11.13 3.77 1.68
C SER A 114 12.60 4.20 1.73
N GLY A 115 13.21 4.45 0.56
CA GLY A 115 14.65 4.38 0.42
C GLY A 115 15.15 2.95 0.65
N CYS A 116 16.46 2.76 0.56
CA CYS A 116 17.07 1.46 0.79
C CYS A 116 16.94 1.07 2.28
N LEU A 117 16.22 0.00 2.53
CA LEU A 117 16.09 -0.64 3.83
C LEU A 117 17.09 -1.79 3.91
N ALA A 118 17.93 -1.76 4.92
CA ALA A 118 18.97 -2.75 5.15
C ALA A 118 19.05 -3.07 6.65
N ARG A 119 20.05 -3.85 7.05
CA ARG A 119 20.19 -4.34 8.43
C ARG A 119 19.98 -3.30 9.54
N ARG A 120 20.40 -2.05 9.32
CA ARG A 120 20.28 -0.97 10.34
C ARG A 120 18.95 -0.25 10.32
N THR A 121 18.36 -0.10 9.14
CA THR A 121 17.06 0.56 8.93
C THR A 121 16.15 -0.44 8.24
N ARG A 122 15.45 -1.24 9.01
CA ARG A 122 14.70 -2.40 8.50
C ARG A 122 13.26 -2.11 8.13
N THR A 123 12.71 -1.00 8.57
CA THR A 123 11.30 -0.67 8.38
C THR A 123 11.10 0.78 8.01
N ALA A 124 10.03 1.06 7.27
CA ALA A 124 9.55 2.40 6.96
C ALA A 124 8.03 2.44 6.97
N GLN A 125 7.48 3.65 7.15
CA GLN A 125 6.06 3.94 6.98
C GLN A 125 5.88 4.64 5.64
N LEU A 126 4.99 4.13 4.80
CA LEU A 126 4.60 4.77 3.54
C LEU A 126 3.17 5.27 3.67
N LYS A 127 2.95 6.52 3.24
CA LYS A 127 1.64 7.16 3.15
C LYS A 127 1.55 7.91 1.84
N VAL A 128 0.49 7.66 1.08
CA VAL A 128 0.24 8.28 -0.22
C VAL A 128 -1.20 8.71 -0.30
N ASP A 129 -1.43 9.95 -0.72
CA ASP A 129 -2.75 10.43 -1.13
C ASP A 129 -3.08 9.80 -2.50
N LEU A 130 -4.20 9.12 -2.58
CA LEU A 130 -4.67 8.44 -3.79
C LEU A 130 -5.93 9.06 -4.38
N ALA A 131 -6.35 10.24 -3.91
CA ALA A 131 -7.53 10.92 -4.42
C ALA A 131 -7.40 11.12 -5.95
N GLY A 132 -8.35 10.56 -6.71
CA GLY A 132 -8.38 10.64 -8.17
C GLY A 132 -7.38 9.76 -8.93
N VAL A 133 -6.52 9.00 -8.24
CA VAL A 133 -5.55 8.10 -8.86
C VAL A 133 -6.26 6.92 -9.51
N GLN A 134 -5.92 6.65 -10.77
CA GLN A 134 -6.54 5.57 -11.54
C GLN A 134 -5.88 4.22 -11.28
N VAL A 135 -4.55 4.21 -11.16
CA VAL A 135 -3.76 3.00 -10.98
C VAL A 135 -2.65 3.27 -9.96
N VAL A 136 -2.52 2.38 -8.99
CA VAL A 136 -1.35 2.34 -8.11
C VAL A 136 -0.51 1.11 -8.42
N ALA A 137 0.82 1.27 -8.44
CA ALA A 137 1.74 0.16 -8.51
C ALA A 137 2.64 0.14 -7.27
N LEU A 138 2.75 -1.03 -6.67
CA LEU A 138 3.61 -1.29 -5.52
C LEU A 138 4.79 -2.13 -6.00
N GLU A 139 5.97 -1.56 -5.93
CA GLU A 139 7.21 -2.16 -6.41
C GLU A 139 8.17 -2.41 -5.25
N VAL A 140 8.81 -3.56 -5.25
CA VAL A 140 9.92 -3.89 -4.36
C VAL A 140 11.14 -4.19 -5.21
N THR A 141 12.23 -3.49 -4.96
CA THR A 141 13.51 -3.73 -5.61
C THR A 141 14.54 -4.21 -4.60
N ASP A 142 15.63 -4.77 -5.09
CA ASP A 142 16.76 -5.31 -4.30
C ASP A 142 17.61 -4.25 -3.58
N GLY A 143 17.16 -3.02 -3.50
CA GLY A 143 17.95 -1.94 -2.89
C GLY A 143 19.24 -1.61 -3.64
N GLY A 144 19.53 -2.29 -4.75
CA GLY A 144 20.69 -2.05 -5.62
C GLY A 144 21.91 -2.93 -5.33
N ASP A 145 21.81 -3.94 -4.47
CA ASP A 145 22.91 -4.85 -4.15
C ASP A 145 22.84 -6.22 -4.86
N GLY A 146 21.70 -6.54 -5.46
CA GLY A 146 21.50 -7.78 -6.24
C GLY A 146 21.43 -9.06 -5.40
N ASN A 147 21.18 -8.95 -4.09
CA ASN A 147 21.29 -10.05 -3.13
C ASN A 147 20.05 -10.23 -2.23
N ASP A 148 18.86 -10.19 -2.80
CA ASP A 148 17.62 -10.40 -2.01
C ASP A 148 16.96 -11.70 -2.27
#